data_663258ffe7289b433890f17634fdf256
#
_entry.id   663258ffe7289b433890f17634fdf256
#
_cell.length_a   1.000
_cell.length_b   1.000
_cell.length_c   1.000
_cell.angle_alpha   90.00
_cell.angle_beta   90.00
_cell.angle_gamma   90.00
#
_symmetry.space_group_name_H-M   'P 1'
#
loop_
_entity.id
_entity.type
_entity.pdbx_description
1 polymer ?
#
loop_
_entity_poly.entity_id
_entity_poly.type
_entity_poly.pdbx_seq_one_letter_code
_entity_poly.pdbx_strand_id
1 'polypeptide(L)'
;ASDVYKRQLGTQTTPPNQILIGLSLFLTLFIMSPVFSQVNTDAVQPFSKGKITQEEAFEKGMAPIRKFMLDQTDRKDLKMFLEIADVSIEELDNSVDNIPTTVIIPSFIVSELRKAFIIGFLIYLPFIIIDMVVASTLMSMGMMMLPPTTISMPFKILLFIMADGWGLIIGEVVKSFY
;
A
#
# COMPACT_ATOMS: atom_id res chain seq x y z
N ALA A 1 3.41 6.55 -6.48
CA ALA A 1 2.00 6.31 -6.84
C ALA A 1 1.24 7.62 -7.14
N SER A 2 1.30 8.61 -6.24
CA SER A 2 0.60 9.89 -6.40
C SER A 2 0.94 10.63 -7.70
N ASP A 3 2.22 10.73 -8.07
CA ASP A 3 2.64 11.45 -9.28
C ASP A 3 2.32 10.68 -10.57
N VAL A 4 2.34 9.35 -10.52
CA VAL A 4 1.94 8.51 -11.65
C VAL A 4 0.46 8.70 -11.97
N TYR A 5 -0.39 8.64 -10.94
CA TYR A 5 -1.82 8.85 -11.07
C TYR A 5 -2.17 10.25 -11.62
N LYS A 6 -1.54 11.30 -11.11
CA LYS A 6 -1.77 12.68 -11.58
C LYS A 6 -1.37 12.87 -13.04
N ARG A 7 -0.20 12.36 -13.44
CA ARG A 7 0.28 12.43 -14.82
C ARG A 7 -0.64 11.66 -15.78
N GLN A 8 -1.21 10.54 -15.31
CA GLN A 8 -2.11 9.73 -16.12
C GLN A 8 -3.44 10.41 -16.43
N LEU A 9 -4.03 11.09 -15.45
CA LEU A 9 -5.25 11.86 -15.65
C LEU A 9 -5.01 13.20 -16.38
N GLY A 10 -3.76 13.57 -16.66
CA GLY A 10 -3.42 14.86 -17.26
C GLY A 10 -3.60 16.05 -16.30
N THR A 11 -3.86 15.77 -15.01
CA THR A 11 -4.06 16.78 -13.98
C THR A 11 -2.76 16.93 -13.17
N GLN A 12 -1.86 17.82 -13.62
CA GLN A 12 -0.54 17.96 -12.99
C GLN A 12 -0.58 18.39 -11.51
N THR A 13 -1.64 19.07 -11.09
CA THR A 13 -1.76 19.69 -9.77
C THR A 13 -2.97 19.26 -8.94
N THR A 14 -3.91 18.51 -9.51
CA THR A 14 -5.16 18.12 -8.85
C THR A 14 -5.30 16.58 -8.79
N PRO A 15 -5.62 15.98 -7.63
CA PRO A 15 -5.72 16.61 -6.31
C PRO A 15 -4.36 17.00 -5.71
N PRO A 16 -4.27 18.03 -4.83
CA PRO A 16 -3.04 18.37 -4.12
C PRO A 16 -2.47 17.20 -3.32
N ASN A 17 -1.14 17.14 -3.16
CA ASN A 17 -0.48 16.05 -2.42
C ASN A 17 -0.98 15.95 -0.98
N GLN A 18 -1.29 17.09 -0.35
CA GLN A 18 -1.81 17.14 1.02
C GLN A 18 -3.11 16.35 1.18
N ILE A 19 -4.01 16.41 0.19
CA ILE A 19 -5.27 15.66 0.22
C ILE A 19 -4.99 14.15 0.14
N LEU A 20 -4.07 13.72 -0.74
CA LEU A 20 -3.71 12.32 -0.86
C LEU A 20 -3.00 11.79 0.38
N ILE A 21 -2.11 12.59 0.98
CA ILE A 21 -1.46 12.25 2.25
C ILE A 21 -2.50 12.15 3.37
N GLY A 22 -3.41 13.12 3.49
CA GLY A 22 -4.49 13.09 4.46
C GLY A 22 -5.38 11.86 4.32
N LEU A 23 -5.81 11.55 3.09
CA LEU A 23 -6.60 10.34 2.80
C LEU A 23 -5.84 9.06 3.18
N SER A 24 -4.55 8.97 2.83
CA SER A 24 -3.71 7.81 3.17
C SER A 24 -3.58 7.64 4.67
N LEU A 25 -3.42 8.73 5.44
CA LEU A 25 -3.37 8.67 6.90
C LEU A 25 -4.71 8.18 7.49
N PHE A 26 -5.84 8.68 7.02
CA PHE A 26 -7.15 8.21 7.48
C PHE A 26 -7.39 6.74 7.15
N LEU A 27 -7.03 6.30 5.95
CA LEU A 27 -7.11 4.89 5.57
C LEU A 27 -6.20 4.00 6.44
N THR A 28 -4.99 4.47 6.71
CA THR A 28 -4.06 3.76 7.60
C THR A 28 -4.65 3.62 9.01
N LEU A 29 -5.19 4.71 9.58
CA LEU A 29 -5.83 4.65 10.90
C LEU A 29 -7.06 3.72 10.89
N PHE A 30 -7.83 3.71 9.82
CA PHE A 30 -8.98 2.82 9.65
C PHE A 30 -8.55 1.35 9.62
N ILE A 31 -7.56 0.99 8.78
CA ILE A 31 -7.03 -0.37 8.64
C ILE A 31 -6.38 -0.83 9.93
N MET A 32 -5.61 0.04 10.60
CA MET A 32 -4.89 -0.28 11.84
C MET A 32 -5.75 -0.22 13.10
N SER A 33 -7.01 0.23 12.99
CA SER A 33 -7.93 0.35 14.14
C SER A 33 -8.03 -0.92 15.01
N PRO A 34 -8.21 -2.14 14.46
CA PRO A 34 -8.24 -3.35 15.27
C PRO A 34 -6.90 -3.63 15.97
N VAL A 35 -5.78 -3.37 15.29
CA VAL A 35 -4.43 -3.55 15.87
C VAL A 35 -4.21 -2.56 17.02
N PHE A 36 -4.56 -1.29 16.84
CA PHE A 36 -4.45 -0.29 17.90
C PHE A 36 -5.37 -0.58 19.09
N SER A 37 -6.57 -1.13 18.83
CA SER A 37 -7.47 -1.58 19.89
C SER A 37 -6.86 -2.69 20.74
N GLN A 38 -6.20 -3.67 20.12
CA GLN A 38 -5.48 -4.74 20.82
C GLN A 38 -4.31 -4.17 21.62
N VAL A 39 -3.47 -3.32 21.03
CA VAL A 39 -2.37 -2.64 21.76
C VAL A 39 -2.88 -1.90 22.98
N ASN A 40 -4.00 -1.17 22.85
CA ASN A 40 -4.59 -0.45 23.95
C ASN A 40 -5.07 -1.39 25.08
N THR A 41 -5.73 -2.49 24.71
CA THR A 41 -6.30 -3.44 25.68
C THR A 41 -5.22 -4.26 26.39
N ASP A 42 -4.21 -4.73 25.65
CA ASP A 42 -3.25 -5.71 26.13
C ASP A 42 -2.01 -5.05 26.79
N ALA A 43 -1.69 -3.82 26.39
CA ALA A 43 -0.50 -3.11 26.86
C ALA A 43 -0.84 -1.80 27.58
N VAL A 44 -1.49 -0.84 26.91
CA VAL A 44 -1.64 0.53 27.44
C VAL A 44 -2.51 0.58 28.69
N GLN A 45 -3.68 -0.06 28.66
CA GLN A 45 -4.59 -0.06 29.83
C GLN A 45 -4.02 -0.80 31.05
N PRO A 46 -3.43 -2.02 30.94
CA PRO A 46 -2.80 -2.68 32.07
C PRO A 46 -1.60 -1.89 32.62
N PHE A 47 -0.80 -1.28 31.76
CA PHE A 47 0.32 -0.44 32.18
C PHE A 47 -0.15 0.81 32.93
N SER A 48 -1.14 1.53 32.42
CA SER A 48 -1.70 2.71 33.08
C SER A 48 -2.34 2.41 34.45
N LYS A 49 -2.80 1.16 34.65
CA LYS A 49 -3.34 0.67 35.93
C LYS A 49 -2.26 0.09 36.84
N GLY A 50 -0.98 0.16 36.48
CA GLY A 50 0.14 -0.36 37.26
C GLY A 50 0.17 -1.90 37.38
N LYS A 51 -0.49 -2.63 36.49
CA LYS A 51 -0.60 -4.10 36.55
C LYS A 51 0.56 -4.82 35.89
N ILE A 52 1.26 -4.16 34.98
CA ILE A 52 2.40 -4.69 34.23
C ILE A 52 3.55 -3.70 34.24
N THR A 53 4.77 -4.22 34.05
CA THR A 53 5.98 -3.40 33.93
C THR A 53 6.05 -2.72 32.56
N GLN A 54 6.99 -1.76 32.43
CA GLN A 54 7.21 -1.09 31.13
C GLN A 54 7.70 -2.08 30.05
N GLU A 55 8.56 -3.03 30.44
CA GLU A 55 9.06 -4.07 29.52
C GLU A 55 7.94 -4.97 29.03
N GLU A 56 7.10 -5.47 29.95
CA GLU A 56 5.92 -6.28 29.58
C GLU A 56 4.92 -5.51 28.72
N ALA A 57 4.73 -4.22 28.97
CA ALA A 57 3.86 -3.37 28.18
C ALA A 57 4.40 -3.19 26.74
N PHE A 58 5.71 -3.05 26.61
CA PHE A 58 6.35 -2.97 25.29
C PHE A 58 6.21 -4.28 24.52
N GLU A 59 6.51 -5.43 25.12
CA GLU A 59 6.36 -6.74 24.49
C GLU A 59 4.91 -7.01 24.05
N LYS A 60 3.95 -6.81 24.95
CA LYS A 60 2.52 -7.00 24.67
C LYS A 60 1.99 -6.02 23.64
N GLY A 61 2.50 -4.80 23.60
CA GLY A 61 2.13 -3.80 22.62
C GLY A 61 2.70 -4.09 21.22
N MET A 62 3.92 -4.65 21.18
CA MET A 62 4.56 -5.03 19.92
C MET A 62 3.97 -6.30 19.28
N ALA A 63 3.42 -7.21 20.06
CA ALA A 63 2.91 -8.48 19.58
C ALA A 63 1.83 -8.32 18.47
N PRO A 64 0.75 -7.53 18.63
CA PRO A 64 -0.26 -7.34 17.58
C PRO A 64 0.29 -6.62 16.35
N ILE A 65 1.26 -5.71 16.53
CA ILE A 65 1.92 -5.01 15.42
C ILE A 65 2.79 -5.98 14.62
N ARG A 66 3.57 -6.83 15.29
CA ARG A 66 4.38 -7.88 14.65
C ARG A 66 3.51 -8.85 13.88
N LYS A 67 2.41 -9.29 14.49
CA LYS A 67 1.45 -10.18 13.84
C LYS A 67 0.90 -9.54 12.56
N PHE A 68 0.45 -8.30 12.62
CA PHE A 68 -0.02 -7.56 11.45
C PHE A 68 1.03 -7.51 10.34
N MET A 69 2.29 -7.15 10.68
CA MET A 69 3.37 -7.10 9.68
C MET A 69 3.63 -8.47 9.06
N LEU A 70 3.64 -9.54 9.85
CA LEU A 70 3.86 -10.89 9.35
C LEU A 70 2.73 -11.38 8.45
N ASP A 71 1.47 -11.12 8.84
CA ASP A 71 0.29 -11.51 8.05
C ASP A 71 0.27 -10.80 6.68
N GLN A 72 0.86 -9.60 6.60
CA GLN A 72 0.96 -8.81 5.36
C GLN A 72 2.24 -9.06 4.56
N THR A 73 3.22 -9.79 5.11
CA THR A 73 4.51 -10.02 4.46
C THR A 73 4.47 -11.24 3.55
N ASP A 74 4.93 -11.09 2.30
CA ASP A 74 5.11 -12.20 1.38
C ASP A 74 6.21 -13.14 1.89
N ARG A 75 5.94 -14.44 1.85
CA ARG A 75 6.91 -15.49 2.27
C ARG A 75 8.25 -15.38 1.56
N LYS A 76 8.24 -14.95 0.30
CA LYS A 76 9.44 -14.76 -0.51
C LYS A 76 10.32 -13.65 0.05
N ASP A 77 9.73 -12.54 0.46
CA ASP A 77 10.47 -11.40 1.00
C ASP A 77 10.98 -11.72 2.39
N LEU A 78 10.16 -12.37 3.23
CA LEU A 78 10.58 -12.83 4.53
C LEU A 78 11.78 -13.78 4.45
N LYS A 79 11.73 -14.78 3.55
CA LYS A 79 12.82 -15.72 3.33
C LYS A 79 14.10 -15.02 2.89
N MET A 80 14.02 -14.07 1.98
CA MET A 80 15.16 -13.28 1.51
C MET A 80 15.86 -12.56 2.67
N PHE A 81 15.11 -11.92 3.56
CA PHE A 81 15.70 -11.20 4.70
C PHE A 81 16.20 -12.13 5.80
N LEU A 82 15.60 -13.31 5.99
CA LEU A 82 16.15 -14.33 6.88
C LEU A 82 17.52 -14.83 6.38
N GLU A 83 17.64 -15.08 5.07
CA GLU A 83 18.92 -15.48 4.45
C GLU A 83 19.99 -14.37 4.57
N ILE A 84 19.61 -13.10 4.37
CA ILE A 84 20.52 -11.95 4.53
C ILE A 84 20.98 -11.79 5.98
N ALA A 85 20.11 -12.07 6.94
CA ALA A 85 20.40 -11.97 8.36
C ALA A 85 21.13 -13.22 8.93
N ASP A 86 21.40 -14.22 8.08
CA ASP A 86 22.00 -15.49 8.46
C ASP A 86 21.22 -16.22 9.59
N VAL A 87 19.89 -16.07 9.55
CA VAL A 87 18.98 -16.70 10.51
C VAL A 87 18.34 -17.92 9.85
N SER A 88 18.65 -19.12 10.34
CA SER A 88 18.03 -20.35 9.83
C SER A 88 16.64 -20.56 10.41
N ILE A 89 15.70 -21.01 9.57
CA ILE A 89 14.32 -21.31 10.01
C ILE A 89 14.32 -22.45 11.06
N GLU A 90 15.32 -23.34 11.00
CA GLU A 90 15.50 -24.43 11.94
C GLU A 90 15.86 -23.94 13.35
N GLU A 91 16.63 -22.85 13.47
CA GLU A 91 16.98 -22.21 14.74
C GLU A 91 15.80 -21.50 15.40
N LEU A 92 14.75 -21.21 14.64
CA LEU A 92 13.54 -20.55 15.12
C LEU A 92 12.47 -21.52 15.65
N ASP A 93 12.82 -22.83 15.83
CA ASP A 93 11.89 -23.86 16.31
C ASP A 93 10.60 -23.97 15.47
N ASN A 94 10.68 -23.61 14.18
CA ASN A 94 9.55 -23.46 13.25
C ASN A 94 8.44 -22.50 13.74
N SER A 95 8.74 -21.66 14.73
CA SER A 95 7.80 -20.68 15.25
C SER A 95 8.03 -19.31 14.59
N VAL A 96 7.01 -18.80 13.94
CA VAL A 96 7.02 -17.47 13.30
C VAL A 96 7.18 -16.36 14.36
N ASP A 97 6.81 -16.64 15.61
CA ASP A 97 6.89 -15.69 16.71
C ASP A 97 8.34 -15.37 17.12
N ASN A 98 9.29 -16.28 16.82
CA ASN A 98 10.70 -16.12 17.17
C ASN A 98 11.50 -15.29 16.13
N ILE A 99 10.91 -14.93 14.99
CA ILE A 99 11.60 -14.15 13.95
C ILE A 99 11.97 -12.76 14.50
N PRO A 100 13.24 -12.32 14.39
CA PRO A 100 13.64 -11.00 14.86
C PRO A 100 12.86 -9.88 14.19
N THR A 101 12.43 -8.87 14.97
CA THR A 101 11.71 -7.70 14.41
C THR A 101 12.54 -6.94 13.38
N THR A 102 13.87 -6.99 13.49
CA THR A 102 14.82 -6.43 12.53
C THR A 102 14.75 -7.09 11.14
N VAL A 103 14.25 -8.31 11.04
CA VAL A 103 13.98 -9.04 9.80
C VAL A 103 12.55 -8.74 9.30
N ILE A 104 11.58 -8.71 10.22
CA ILE A 104 10.17 -8.51 9.87
C ILE A 104 9.92 -7.14 9.23
N ILE A 105 10.46 -6.07 9.82
CA ILE A 105 10.23 -4.71 9.35
C ILE A 105 10.64 -4.50 7.89
N PRO A 106 11.88 -4.79 7.47
CA PRO A 106 12.28 -4.61 6.08
C PRO A 106 11.55 -5.55 5.13
N SER A 107 11.26 -6.79 5.54
CA SER A 107 10.47 -7.73 4.75
C SER A 107 9.07 -7.21 4.46
N PHE A 108 8.40 -6.69 5.49
CA PHE A 108 7.09 -6.05 5.39
C PHE A 108 7.12 -4.84 4.45
N ILE A 109 8.10 -3.93 4.62
CA ILE A 109 8.21 -2.74 3.78
C ILE A 109 8.38 -3.12 2.30
N VAL A 110 9.23 -4.09 1.99
CA VAL A 110 9.46 -4.55 0.61
C VAL A 110 8.21 -5.20 0.03
N SER A 111 7.50 -6.03 0.80
CA SER A 111 6.24 -6.65 0.40
C SER A 111 5.17 -5.60 0.09
N GLU A 112 5.00 -4.61 0.96
CA GLU A 112 4.01 -3.54 0.77
C GLU A 112 4.36 -2.63 -0.42
N LEU A 113 5.63 -2.30 -0.63
CA LEU A 113 6.08 -1.58 -1.82
C LEU A 113 5.77 -2.36 -3.09
N ARG A 114 6.01 -3.67 -3.11
CA ARG A 114 5.68 -4.52 -4.26
C ARG A 114 4.19 -4.51 -4.55
N LYS A 115 3.34 -4.72 -3.54
CA LYS A 115 1.88 -4.65 -3.68
C LYS A 115 1.43 -3.29 -4.22
N ALA A 116 1.98 -2.20 -3.68
CA ALA A 116 1.67 -0.84 -4.12
C ALA A 116 2.06 -0.61 -5.60
N PHE A 117 3.20 -1.14 -6.04
CA PHE A 117 3.61 -1.07 -7.46
C PHE A 117 2.69 -1.88 -8.36
N ILE A 118 2.28 -3.08 -7.96
CA ILE A 118 1.34 -3.91 -8.73
C ILE A 118 -0.01 -3.20 -8.88
N ILE A 119 -0.57 -2.69 -7.79
CA ILE A 119 -1.84 -1.93 -7.81
C ILE A 119 -1.70 -0.70 -8.71
N GLY A 120 -0.63 0.07 -8.55
CA GLY A 120 -0.38 1.25 -9.39
C GLY A 120 -0.25 0.90 -10.88
N PHE A 121 0.40 -0.21 -11.21
CA PHE A 121 0.52 -0.67 -12.58
C PHE A 121 -0.83 -1.11 -13.16
N LEU A 122 -1.63 -1.85 -12.42
CA LEU A 122 -2.96 -2.28 -12.88
C LEU A 122 -3.89 -1.09 -13.15
N ILE A 123 -3.85 -0.06 -12.29
CA ILE A 123 -4.61 1.18 -12.49
C ILE A 123 -4.12 1.92 -13.75
N TYR A 124 -2.83 1.82 -14.07
CA TYR A 124 -2.22 2.50 -15.22
C TYR A 124 -2.62 1.90 -16.57
N LEU A 125 -2.84 0.58 -16.64
CA LEU A 125 -3.10 -0.13 -17.90
C LEU A 125 -4.24 0.45 -18.74
N PRO A 126 -5.46 0.69 -18.22
CA PRO A 126 -6.55 1.21 -19.03
C PRO A 126 -6.25 2.61 -19.58
N PHE A 127 -5.50 3.42 -18.85
CA PHE A 127 -5.13 4.76 -19.29
C PHE A 127 -4.11 4.75 -20.43
N ILE A 128 -3.16 3.81 -20.41
CA ILE A 128 -2.24 3.61 -21.56
C ILE A 128 -3.00 3.19 -22.81
N ILE A 129 -3.95 2.29 -22.68
CA ILE A 129 -4.74 1.84 -23.83
C ILE A 129 -5.46 3.03 -24.49
N ILE A 130 -6.07 3.91 -23.68
CA ILE A 130 -6.70 5.13 -24.20
C ILE A 130 -5.68 6.02 -24.93
N ASP A 131 -4.49 6.23 -24.33
CA ASP A 131 -3.45 7.03 -24.97
C ASP A 131 -3.00 6.44 -26.31
N MET A 132 -2.82 5.13 -26.39
CA MET A 132 -2.42 4.43 -27.61
C MET A 132 -3.50 4.55 -28.71
N VAL A 133 -4.76 4.36 -28.35
CA VAL A 133 -5.88 4.46 -29.31
C VAL A 133 -5.98 5.90 -29.85
N VAL A 134 -5.95 6.90 -28.97
CA VAL A 134 -6.02 8.31 -29.37
C VAL A 134 -4.80 8.68 -30.22
N ALA A 135 -3.59 8.29 -29.81
CA ALA A 135 -2.37 8.58 -30.57
C ALA A 135 -2.43 7.94 -31.98
N SER A 136 -2.81 6.67 -32.08
CA SER A 136 -2.95 5.99 -33.39
C SER A 136 -3.98 6.66 -34.28
N THR A 137 -5.10 7.09 -33.73
CA THR A 137 -6.14 7.78 -34.46
C THR A 137 -5.67 9.13 -35.01
N LEU A 138 -5.04 9.95 -34.16
CA LEU A 138 -4.48 11.26 -34.55
C LEU A 138 -3.41 11.12 -35.64
N MET A 139 -2.50 10.14 -35.50
CA MET A 139 -1.48 9.87 -36.52
C MET A 139 -2.10 9.44 -37.86
N SER A 140 -3.13 8.61 -37.83
CA SER A 140 -3.81 8.17 -39.09
C SER A 140 -4.53 9.31 -39.80
N MET A 141 -4.96 10.34 -39.04
CA MET A 141 -5.58 11.55 -39.59
C MET A 141 -4.55 12.62 -40.02
N GLY A 142 -3.26 12.34 -39.90
CA GLY A 142 -2.19 13.28 -40.23
C GLY A 142 -1.97 14.42 -39.20
N MET A 143 -2.60 14.34 -38.02
CA MET A 143 -2.54 15.38 -36.99
C MET A 143 -1.33 15.20 -36.06
N MET A 144 -0.12 15.24 -36.64
CA MET A 144 1.13 14.99 -35.85
C MET A 144 1.49 16.12 -34.86
N MET A 145 0.92 17.31 -35.01
CA MET A 145 1.24 18.44 -34.13
C MET A 145 0.36 18.51 -32.86
N LEU A 146 -0.71 17.74 -32.78
CA LEU A 146 -1.57 17.73 -31.60
C LEU A 146 -1.03 16.74 -30.56
N PRO A 147 -0.79 17.18 -29.30
CA PRO A 147 -0.35 16.26 -28.26
C PRO A 147 -1.45 15.25 -27.89
N PRO A 148 -1.24 13.92 -28.11
CA PRO A 148 -2.25 12.90 -27.86
C PRO A 148 -2.77 12.91 -26.42
N THR A 149 -1.93 13.26 -25.45
CA THR A 149 -2.26 13.31 -24.04
C THR A 149 -3.34 14.34 -23.72
N THR A 150 -3.37 15.47 -24.43
CA THR A 150 -4.41 16.50 -24.25
C THR A 150 -5.76 16.02 -24.76
N ILE A 151 -5.77 15.31 -25.87
CA ILE A 151 -7.01 14.78 -26.47
C ILE A 151 -7.52 13.55 -25.70
N SER A 152 -6.63 12.74 -25.13
CA SER A 152 -7.01 11.55 -24.34
C SER A 152 -7.55 11.88 -22.96
N MET A 153 -7.22 13.06 -22.40
CA MET A 153 -7.60 13.45 -21.03
C MET A 153 -9.09 13.36 -20.73
N PRO A 154 -10.02 13.87 -21.55
CA PRO A 154 -11.46 13.76 -21.31
C PRO A 154 -11.93 12.29 -21.23
N PHE A 155 -11.39 11.44 -22.08
CA PHE A 155 -11.73 10.00 -22.10
C PHE A 155 -11.25 9.28 -20.86
N LYS A 156 -10.07 9.64 -20.35
CA LYS A 156 -9.52 9.09 -19.11
C LYS A 156 -10.38 9.48 -17.90
N ILE A 157 -10.76 10.76 -17.80
CA ILE A 157 -11.65 11.23 -16.74
C ILE A 157 -12.99 10.54 -16.79
N LEU A 158 -13.59 10.43 -17.99
CA LEU A 158 -14.85 9.74 -18.20
C LEU A 158 -14.77 8.28 -17.77
N LEU A 159 -13.74 7.55 -18.19
CA LEU A 159 -13.51 6.16 -17.78
C LEU A 159 -13.42 6.05 -16.27
N PHE A 160 -12.65 6.92 -15.62
CA PHE A 160 -12.44 6.91 -14.17
C PHE A 160 -13.75 7.14 -13.41
N ILE A 161 -14.59 8.07 -13.88
CA ILE A 161 -15.91 8.34 -13.28
C ILE A 161 -16.87 7.16 -13.51
N MET A 162 -16.95 6.65 -14.74
CA MET A 162 -17.87 5.55 -15.08
C MET A 162 -17.51 4.24 -14.36
N ALA A 163 -16.24 4.00 -14.11
CA ALA A 163 -15.76 2.81 -13.38
C ALA A 163 -15.82 2.97 -11.87
N ASP A 164 -16.33 4.08 -11.33
CA ASP A 164 -16.21 4.41 -9.90
C ASP A 164 -14.76 4.25 -9.39
N GLY A 165 -13.82 4.90 -10.09
CA GLY A 165 -12.39 4.69 -9.89
C GLY A 165 -11.93 4.91 -8.44
N TRP A 166 -12.53 5.85 -7.70
CA TRP A 166 -12.21 6.04 -6.28
C TRP A 166 -12.69 4.88 -5.42
N GLY A 167 -13.93 4.42 -5.61
CA GLY A 167 -14.50 3.29 -4.89
C GLY A 167 -13.70 2.01 -5.13
N LEU A 168 -13.32 1.75 -6.38
CA LEU A 168 -12.48 0.61 -6.73
C LEU A 168 -11.09 0.68 -6.10
N ILE A 169 -10.37 1.80 -6.23
CA ILE A 169 -9.01 1.94 -5.71
C ILE A 169 -9.01 1.80 -4.18
N ILE A 170 -9.84 2.56 -3.50
CA ILE A 170 -9.91 2.54 -2.03
C ILE A 170 -10.41 1.19 -1.53
N GLY A 171 -11.45 0.64 -2.18
CA GLY A 171 -12.04 -0.64 -1.81
C GLY A 171 -11.04 -1.80 -1.94
N GLU A 172 -10.31 -1.88 -3.05
CA GLU A 172 -9.32 -2.95 -3.26
C GLU A 172 -8.09 -2.79 -2.34
N VAL A 173 -7.63 -1.55 -2.11
CA VAL A 173 -6.56 -1.30 -1.14
C VAL A 173 -6.98 -1.74 0.26
N VAL A 174 -8.16 -1.36 0.73
CA VAL A 174 -8.64 -1.75 2.06
C VAL A 174 -8.82 -3.26 2.17
N LYS A 175 -9.46 -3.90 1.17
CA LYS A 175 -9.65 -5.36 1.15
C LYS A 175 -8.35 -6.16 1.16
N SER A 176 -7.25 -5.59 0.64
CA SER A 176 -5.96 -6.29 0.62
C SER A 176 -5.36 -6.50 2.02
N PHE A 177 -5.90 -5.81 3.05
CA PHE A 177 -5.45 -5.93 4.44
C PHE A 177 -6.39 -6.78 5.32
N TYR A 178 -7.55 -7.18 4.79
CA TYR A 178 -8.54 -8.03 5.47
C TYR A 178 -8.70 -9.34 4.72
#